data_d8b964227c9aa43a27ab7db804c3a395
#
_entry.id   d8b964227c9aa43a27ab7db804c3a395
#
_cell.length_a   1.000
_cell.length_b   1.000
_cell.length_c   1.000
_cell.angle_alpha   90.00
_cell.angle_beta   90.00
_cell.angle_gamma   90.00
#
_symmetry.space_group_name_H-M   'P 1'
#
loop_
_entity.id
_entity.type
_entity.pdbx_description
1 polymer ?
#
loop_
_entity_poly.entity_id
_entity_poly.type
_entity_poly.pdbx_seq_one_letter_code
_entity_poly.pdbx_strand_id
1 'polypeptide(L)'
;DIIVSYKSYYISFLMLFSLQFILTYFFRLIITTRTARKIHRKEIGFNTLSVGSNGNACAIYEEMENQMYSSGNIIVGFVNVFDKQEYKVEKYIPHLGFYKDAAKIIKEHDIEEVIIAIERSEIETIDKILVILESLDVVVKIIPIMQDIIFGTVKQEAIWHAPLIRVTPE
;
A
#
# COMPACT_ATOMS: atom_id res chain seq x y z
N ASP A 1 51.75 -20.55 12.57
CA ASP A 1 50.97 -21.68 13.10
C ASP A 1 50.21 -22.34 11.97
N ILE A 2 50.76 -23.52 11.65
CA ILE A 2 50.32 -24.33 10.52
C ILE A 2 49.00 -24.97 10.91
N ILE A 3 47.96 -24.75 10.09
CA ILE A 3 46.65 -25.45 10.22
C ILE A 3 46.94 -26.95 10.01
N VAL A 4 47.07 -27.68 11.08
CA VAL A 4 47.56 -29.07 11.10
C VAL A 4 46.53 -30.07 10.59
N SER A 5 45.29 -29.66 10.32
CA SER A 5 44.25 -30.55 9.79
C SER A 5 43.12 -29.79 9.10
N TYR A 6 42.76 -30.13 7.86
CA TYR A 6 41.58 -29.65 7.15
C TYR A 6 40.32 -29.80 7.99
N LYS A 7 40.23 -30.80 8.84
CA LYS A 7 39.12 -31.04 9.75
C LYS A 7 38.92 -29.88 10.74
N SER A 8 40.02 -29.35 11.32
CA SER A 8 39.97 -28.21 12.24
C SER A 8 39.50 -26.93 11.55
N TYR A 9 39.89 -26.75 10.28
CA TYR A 9 39.44 -25.62 9.48
C TYR A 9 37.91 -25.67 9.22
N TYR A 10 37.39 -26.83 8.81
CA TYR A 10 35.96 -26.98 8.59
C TYR A 10 35.12 -26.84 9.87
N ILE A 11 35.62 -27.32 10.99
CA ILE A 11 34.97 -27.17 12.30
C ILE A 11 34.92 -25.69 12.68
N SER A 12 36.01 -24.96 12.55
CA SER A 12 36.07 -23.54 12.86
C SER A 12 35.15 -22.72 11.92
N PHE A 13 35.15 -23.04 10.64
CA PHE A 13 34.25 -22.41 9.67
C PHE A 13 32.78 -22.68 10.00
N LEU A 14 32.43 -23.93 10.31
CA LEU A 14 31.04 -24.31 10.68
C LEU A 14 30.60 -23.62 11.95
N MET A 15 31.48 -23.52 12.93
CA MET A 15 31.19 -22.86 14.22
C MET A 15 30.93 -21.37 14.02
N LEU A 16 31.79 -20.70 13.24
CA LEU A 16 31.65 -19.29 12.91
C LEU A 16 30.40 -19.00 12.09
N PHE A 17 30.13 -19.85 11.09
CA PHE A 17 28.91 -19.78 10.28
C PHE A 17 27.65 -19.95 11.14
N SER A 18 27.63 -20.95 12.03
CA SER A 18 26.49 -21.22 12.90
C SER A 18 26.26 -20.05 13.87
N LEU A 19 27.30 -19.49 14.45
CA LEU A 19 27.21 -18.33 15.33
C LEU A 19 26.63 -17.13 14.60
N GLN A 20 27.16 -16.82 13.40
CA GLN A 20 26.69 -15.72 12.56
C GLN A 20 25.23 -15.93 12.14
N PHE A 21 24.88 -17.15 11.74
CA PHE A 21 23.51 -17.49 11.32
C PHE A 21 22.50 -17.32 12.46
N ILE A 22 22.81 -17.87 13.64
CA ILE A 22 21.94 -17.77 14.83
C ILE A 22 21.74 -16.32 15.22
N LEU A 23 22.83 -15.53 15.28
CA LEU A 23 22.77 -14.13 15.66
C LEU A 23 21.90 -13.33 14.66
N THR A 24 22.17 -13.46 13.36
CA THR A 24 21.46 -12.73 12.33
C THR A 24 19.97 -13.15 12.27
N TYR A 25 19.71 -14.46 12.34
CA TYR A 25 18.35 -14.99 12.27
C TYR A 25 17.51 -14.55 13.48
N PHE A 26 18.08 -14.59 14.69
CA PHE A 26 17.37 -14.23 15.91
C PHE A 26 16.96 -12.76 15.94
N PHE A 27 17.88 -11.84 15.64
CA PHE A 27 17.55 -10.42 15.57
C PHE A 27 16.55 -10.12 14.48
N ARG A 28 16.71 -10.70 13.29
CA ARG A 28 15.78 -10.53 12.19
C ARG A 28 14.38 -11.03 12.55
N LEU A 29 14.29 -12.21 13.18
CA LEU A 29 13.01 -12.79 13.60
C LEU A 29 12.29 -11.87 14.60
N ILE A 30 13.00 -11.34 15.60
CA ILE A 30 12.40 -10.44 16.59
C ILE A 30 11.88 -9.17 15.92
N ILE A 31 12.71 -8.51 15.10
CA ILE A 31 12.33 -7.26 14.44
C ILE A 31 11.14 -7.50 13.50
N THR A 32 11.24 -8.51 12.63
CA THR A 32 10.16 -8.81 11.66
C THR A 32 8.85 -9.15 12.37
N THR A 33 8.89 -9.98 13.41
CA THR A 33 7.67 -10.37 14.13
C THR A 33 7.05 -9.19 14.88
N ARG A 34 7.85 -8.33 15.49
CA ARG A 34 7.35 -7.14 16.20
C ARG A 34 6.74 -6.13 15.21
N THR A 35 7.42 -5.88 14.09
CA THR A 35 6.92 -4.96 13.06
C THR A 35 5.63 -5.50 12.43
N ALA A 36 5.60 -6.78 12.05
CA ALA A 36 4.39 -7.40 11.49
C ALA A 36 3.19 -7.31 12.46
N ARG A 37 3.40 -7.52 13.76
CA ARG A 37 2.33 -7.38 14.77
C ARG A 37 1.83 -5.95 14.89
N LYS A 38 2.69 -4.94 14.81
CA LYS A 38 2.30 -3.52 14.87
C LYS A 38 1.51 -3.11 13.62
N ILE A 39 1.92 -3.57 12.45
CA ILE A 39 1.18 -3.36 11.20
C ILE A 39 -0.20 -4.01 11.29
N HIS A 40 -0.26 -5.26 11.77
CA HIS A 40 -1.53 -5.98 11.89
C HIS A 40 -2.49 -5.32 12.90
N ARG A 41 -1.97 -4.66 13.93
CA ARG A 41 -2.76 -3.88 14.88
C ARG A 41 -3.12 -2.48 14.39
N LYS A 42 -2.74 -2.12 13.17
CA LYS A 42 -2.91 -0.76 12.61
C LYS A 42 -2.24 0.34 13.48
N GLU A 43 -1.25 -0.02 14.30
CA GLU A 43 -0.47 0.94 15.09
C GLU A 43 0.57 1.67 14.21
N ILE A 44 0.99 1.03 13.14
CA ILE A 44 1.90 1.58 12.12
C ILE A 44 1.31 1.24 10.76
N GLY A 45 1.16 2.23 9.92
CA GLY A 45 0.66 2.07 8.56
C GLY A 45 0.79 3.35 7.79
N PHE A 46 0.58 3.28 6.49
CA PHE A 46 0.59 4.41 5.58
C PHE A 46 -0.78 5.08 5.57
N ASN A 47 -0.83 6.37 5.91
CA ASN A 47 -2.05 7.15 5.80
C ASN A 47 -2.48 7.18 4.34
N THR A 48 -3.65 6.64 4.07
CA THR A 48 -4.15 6.40 2.71
C THR A 48 -5.41 7.22 2.48
N LEU A 49 -5.45 7.95 1.37
CA LEU A 49 -6.61 8.68 0.89
C LEU A 49 -7.28 7.90 -0.25
N SER A 50 -8.59 7.71 -0.16
CA SER A 50 -9.37 7.15 -1.28
C SER A 50 -9.91 8.27 -2.17
N VAL A 51 -9.65 8.19 -3.48
CA VAL A 51 -10.27 9.08 -4.48
C VAL A 51 -11.38 8.31 -5.16
N GLY A 52 -12.61 8.72 -4.90
CA GLY A 52 -13.83 8.05 -5.36
C GLY A 52 -14.79 7.79 -4.19
N SER A 53 -16.07 7.78 -4.48
CA SER A 53 -17.13 7.75 -3.48
C SER A 53 -18.17 6.65 -3.68
N ASN A 54 -17.95 5.78 -4.67
CA ASN A 54 -18.93 4.83 -5.18
C ASN A 54 -18.60 3.36 -4.84
N GLY A 55 -19.13 2.45 -5.64
CA GLY A 55 -19.01 1.01 -5.45
C GLY A 55 -17.57 0.49 -5.41
N ASN A 56 -16.70 1.02 -6.28
CA ASN A 56 -15.28 0.63 -6.29
C ASN A 56 -14.57 1.01 -4.99
N ALA A 57 -14.85 2.22 -4.47
CA ALA A 57 -14.29 2.68 -3.20
C ALA A 57 -14.78 1.82 -2.02
N CYS A 58 -16.08 1.44 -2.00
CA CYS A 58 -16.60 0.52 -0.99
C CYS A 58 -15.96 -0.86 -1.08
N ALA A 59 -15.84 -1.42 -2.30
CA ALA A 59 -15.26 -2.73 -2.52
C ALA A 59 -13.80 -2.81 -2.03
N ILE A 60 -12.99 -1.80 -2.35
CA ILE A 60 -11.60 -1.72 -1.88
C ILE A 60 -11.54 -1.59 -0.36
N TYR A 61 -12.39 -0.73 0.23
CA TYR A 61 -12.44 -0.58 1.67
C TYR A 61 -12.76 -1.91 2.36
N GLU A 62 -13.83 -2.59 1.92
CA GLU A 62 -14.24 -3.88 2.47
C GLU A 62 -13.17 -4.96 2.26
N GLU A 63 -12.53 -4.99 1.10
CA GLU A 63 -11.45 -5.93 0.83
C GLU A 63 -10.25 -5.68 1.75
N MET A 64 -9.83 -4.43 1.95
CA MET A 64 -8.72 -4.08 2.84
C MET A 64 -9.02 -4.34 4.32
N GLU A 65 -10.27 -4.12 4.77
CA GLU A 65 -10.68 -4.41 6.15
C GLU A 65 -10.83 -5.92 6.42
N ASN A 66 -11.31 -6.69 5.45
CA ASN A 66 -11.54 -8.13 5.60
C ASN A 66 -10.28 -8.97 5.37
N GLN A 67 -9.15 -8.38 5.00
CA GLN A 67 -7.91 -9.11 4.83
C GLN A 67 -7.41 -9.69 6.14
N MET A 68 -7.06 -10.98 6.12
CA MET A 68 -6.47 -11.69 7.28
C MET A 68 -5.15 -11.04 7.74
N TYR A 69 -4.39 -10.46 6.81
CA TYR A 69 -3.16 -9.71 7.07
C TYR A 69 -3.35 -8.28 6.58
N SER A 70 -3.15 -7.30 7.46
CA SER A 70 -3.24 -5.89 7.10
C SER A 70 -2.22 -5.56 5.99
N SER A 71 -2.67 -4.86 4.96
CA SER A 71 -1.80 -4.33 3.90
C SER A 71 -0.85 -3.22 4.38
N GLY A 72 -1.03 -2.76 5.64
CA GLY A 72 -0.31 -1.62 6.19
C GLY A 72 -0.93 -0.27 5.83
N ASN A 73 -2.06 -0.24 5.14
CA ASN A 73 -2.77 0.98 4.81
C ASN A 73 -3.78 1.33 5.89
N ILE A 74 -3.85 2.60 6.27
CA ILE A 74 -4.85 3.18 7.16
C ILE A 74 -5.65 4.19 6.35
N ILE A 75 -6.88 3.84 5.97
CA ILE A 75 -7.72 4.75 5.19
C ILE A 75 -8.22 5.86 6.10
N VAL A 76 -7.70 7.08 5.89
CA VAL A 76 -8.02 8.27 6.68
C VAL A 76 -9.36 8.85 6.26
N GLY A 77 -9.70 8.77 4.97
CA GLY A 77 -10.95 9.27 4.44
C GLY A 77 -11.00 9.19 2.92
N PHE A 78 -12.03 9.80 2.35
CA PHE A 78 -12.18 9.85 0.90
C PHE A 78 -12.45 11.26 0.38
N VAL A 79 -12.14 11.47 -0.91
CA VAL A 79 -12.52 12.64 -1.67
C VAL A 79 -13.42 12.23 -2.84
N ASN A 80 -14.46 13.02 -3.09
CA ASN A 80 -15.36 12.77 -4.21
C ASN A 80 -14.83 13.41 -5.51
N VAL A 81 -15.21 12.83 -6.64
CA VAL A 81 -14.89 13.35 -8.00
C VAL A 81 -16.05 14.20 -8.52
N PHE A 82 -17.26 13.75 -8.30
CA PHE A 82 -18.49 14.48 -8.65
C PHE A 82 -19.38 14.65 -7.41
N ASP A 83 -20.06 15.78 -7.35
CA ASP A 83 -21.05 15.99 -6.31
C ASP A 83 -22.27 15.10 -6.52
N LYS A 84 -22.63 14.34 -5.49
CA LYS A 84 -23.78 13.46 -5.42
C LYS A 84 -24.54 13.72 -4.12
N GLN A 85 -25.81 13.39 -4.10
CA GLN A 85 -26.65 13.57 -2.89
C GLN A 85 -26.23 12.62 -1.75
N GLU A 86 -25.69 11.44 -2.09
CA GLU A 86 -25.22 10.45 -1.14
C GLU A 86 -23.95 9.77 -1.67
N TYR A 87 -23.01 9.55 -0.78
CA TYR A 87 -21.78 8.82 -1.06
C TYR A 87 -21.81 7.46 -0.36
N LYS A 88 -21.76 6.38 -1.14
CA LYS A 88 -21.85 5.01 -0.61
C LYS A 88 -20.78 4.70 0.43
N VAL A 89 -19.59 5.24 0.26
CA VAL A 89 -18.42 4.98 1.11
C VAL A 89 -18.44 5.78 2.41
N GLU A 90 -19.29 6.81 2.52
CA GLU A 90 -19.40 7.67 3.70
C GLU A 90 -19.85 6.93 4.97
N LYS A 91 -20.46 5.76 4.80
CA LYS A 91 -20.84 4.86 5.90
C LYS A 91 -19.63 4.26 6.63
N TYR A 92 -18.50 4.20 5.96
CA TYR A 92 -17.29 3.52 6.43
C TYR A 92 -16.17 4.50 6.80
N ILE A 93 -15.97 5.54 6.00
CA ILE A 93 -14.87 6.49 6.12
C ILE A 93 -15.36 7.93 5.95
N PRO A 94 -14.73 8.90 6.64
CA PRO A 94 -15.14 10.30 6.58
C PRO A 94 -14.92 10.91 5.21
N HIS A 95 -15.84 11.78 4.79
CA HIS A 95 -15.70 12.62 3.63
C HIS A 95 -14.78 13.80 3.95
N LEU A 96 -13.66 13.93 3.27
CA LEU A 96 -12.67 14.99 3.49
C LEU A 96 -12.81 16.17 2.54
N GLY A 97 -13.49 15.99 1.40
CA GLY A 97 -13.72 17.07 0.46
C GLY A 97 -13.73 16.61 -1.00
N PHE A 98 -13.44 17.55 -1.89
CA PHE A 98 -13.45 17.34 -3.32
C PHE A 98 -12.03 17.09 -3.85
N TYR A 99 -11.88 16.30 -4.93
CA TYR A 99 -10.56 15.93 -5.47
C TYR A 99 -9.66 17.13 -5.82
N LYS A 100 -10.26 18.28 -6.13
CA LYS A 100 -9.49 19.51 -6.41
C LYS A 100 -8.74 20.03 -5.20
N ASP A 101 -9.23 19.73 -4.00
CA ASP A 101 -8.63 20.12 -2.74
C ASP A 101 -7.67 19.04 -2.21
N ALA A 102 -7.45 17.95 -2.97
CA ALA A 102 -6.64 16.81 -2.57
C ALA A 102 -5.23 17.24 -2.10
N ALA A 103 -4.60 18.21 -2.77
CA ALA A 103 -3.27 18.70 -2.39
C ALA A 103 -3.22 19.31 -0.98
N LYS A 104 -4.29 19.96 -0.55
CA LYS A 104 -4.44 20.50 0.80
C LYS A 104 -4.71 19.39 1.81
N ILE A 105 -5.64 18.50 1.50
CA ILE A 105 -6.04 17.37 2.35
C ILE A 105 -4.84 16.44 2.61
N ILE A 106 -4.03 16.15 1.58
CA ILE A 106 -2.84 15.33 1.69
C ILE A 106 -1.86 15.89 2.72
N LYS A 107 -1.64 17.20 2.71
CA LYS A 107 -0.74 17.88 3.66
C LYS A 107 -1.33 17.97 5.07
N GLU A 108 -2.64 18.19 5.19
CA GLU A 108 -3.31 18.32 6.50
C GLU A 108 -3.39 16.99 7.26
N HIS A 109 -3.48 15.88 6.55
CA HIS A 109 -3.65 14.55 7.13
C HIS A 109 -2.40 13.67 7.01
N ASP A 110 -1.25 14.23 6.59
CA ASP A 110 0.00 13.47 6.37
C ASP A 110 -0.24 12.20 5.55
N ILE A 111 -0.91 12.36 4.40
CA ILE A 111 -1.22 11.25 3.49
C ILE A 111 0.04 10.84 2.73
N GLU A 112 0.38 9.57 2.80
CA GLU A 112 1.54 8.96 2.13
C GLU A 112 1.14 8.19 0.88
N GLU A 113 -0.13 7.74 0.83
CA GLU A 113 -0.64 6.93 -0.27
C GLU A 113 -2.03 7.41 -0.72
N VAL A 114 -2.27 7.38 -2.03
CA VAL A 114 -3.56 7.71 -2.64
C VAL A 114 -4.02 6.54 -3.48
N ILE A 115 -5.23 6.04 -3.20
CA ILE A 115 -5.87 4.98 -3.98
C ILE A 115 -6.97 5.59 -4.84
N ILE A 116 -6.80 5.52 -6.16
CA ILE A 116 -7.81 5.99 -7.12
C ILE A 116 -8.81 4.87 -7.36
N ALA A 117 -9.99 5.00 -6.74
CA ALA A 117 -11.10 4.03 -6.75
C ALA A 117 -12.32 4.60 -7.50
N ILE A 118 -12.11 5.18 -8.66
CA ILE A 118 -13.15 5.81 -9.47
C ILE A 118 -13.92 4.80 -10.32
N GLU A 119 -15.10 5.20 -10.76
CA GLU A 119 -15.93 4.42 -11.67
C GLU A 119 -15.68 4.81 -13.13
N ARG A 120 -16.16 3.99 -14.08
CA ARG A 120 -16.03 4.25 -15.52
C ARG A 120 -16.57 5.61 -15.95
N SER A 121 -17.62 6.08 -15.31
CA SER A 121 -18.22 7.40 -15.56
C SER A 121 -17.31 8.57 -15.17
N GLU A 122 -16.27 8.30 -14.40
CA GLU A 122 -15.36 9.29 -13.81
C GLU A 122 -13.97 9.26 -14.47
N ILE A 123 -13.74 8.32 -15.42
CA ILE A 123 -12.42 8.06 -16.06
C ILE A 123 -11.83 9.31 -16.72
N GLU A 124 -12.65 10.14 -17.37
CA GLU A 124 -12.18 11.37 -18.03
C GLU A 124 -11.52 12.36 -17.04
N THR A 125 -11.75 12.16 -15.74
CA THR A 125 -11.17 13.01 -14.70
C THR A 125 -9.84 12.46 -14.16
N ILE A 126 -9.47 11.23 -14.52
CA ILE A 126 -8.21 10.59 -14.07
C ILE A 126 -7.00 11.49 -14.35
N ASP A 127 -6.86 11.98 -15.57
CA ASP A 127 -5.69 12.79 -15.97
C ASP A 127 -5.57 14.05 -15.11
N LYS A 128 -6.69 14.68 -14.78
CA LYS A 128 -6.71 15.86 -13.90
C LYS A 128 -6.31 15.53 -12.47
N ILE A 129 -6.73 14.36 -11.98
CA ILE A 129 -6.37 13.87 -10.64
C ILE A 129 -4.87 13.57 -10.61
N LEU A 130 -4.35 12.86 -11.62
CA LEU A 130 -2.93 12.53 -11.73
C LEU A 130 -2.05 13.77 -11.77
N VAL A 131 -2.40 14.78 -12.56
CA VAL A 131 -1.67 16.06 -12.63
C VAL A 131 -1.60 16.76 -11.26
N ILE A 132 -2.67 16.71 -10.46
CA ILE A 132 -2.66 17.26 -9.10
C ILE A 132 -1.72 16.46 -8.20
N LEU A 133 -1.76 15.13 -8.29
CA LEU A 133 -0.98 14.22 -7.43
C LEU A 133 0.49 14.17 -7.83
N GLU A 134 0.84 14.35 -9.10
CA GLU A 134 2.21 14.33 -9.63
C GLU A 134 3.15 15.33 -8.93
N SER A 135 2.60 16.47 -8.51
CA SER A 135 3.35 17.50 -7.78
C SER A 135 3.58 17.20 -6.30
N LEU A 136 3.04 16.09 -5.81
CA LEU A 136 3.05 15.70 -4.40
C LEU A 136 3.88 14.43 -4.20
N ASP A 137 4.57 14.35 -3.07
CA ASP A 137 5.38 13.17 -2.69
C ASP A 137 4.49 12.10 -2.07
N VAL A 138 3.63 11.49 -2.88
CA VAL A 138 2.69 10.43 -2.48
C VAL A 138 2.73 9.25 -3.45
N VAL A 139 2.51 8.06 -2.91
CA VAL A 139 2.40 6.86 -3.74
C VAL A 139 0.99 6.77 -4.31
N VAL A 140 0.85 6.81 -5.63
CA VAL A 140 -0.44 6.71 -6.30
C VAL A 140 -0.68 5.27 -6.77
N LYS A 141 -1.81 4.70 -6.38
CA LYS A 141 -2.29 3.39 -6.81
C LYS A 141 -3.65 3.53 -7.48
N ILE A 142 -3.88 2.78 -8.55
CA ILE A 142 -5.14 2.77 -9.29
C ILE A 142 -5.71 1.37 -9.27
N ILE A 143 -7.03 1.25 -9.14
CA ILE A 143 -7.74 -0.01 -9.33
C ILE A 143 -7.78 -0.29 -10.83
N PRO A 144 -7.21 -1.41 -11.32
CA PRO A 144 -7.27 -1.74 -12.74
C PRO A 144 -8.71 -2.04 -13.16
N ILE A 145 -9.12 -1.50 -14.28
CA ILE A 145 -10.37 -1.91 -14.91
C ILE A 145 -10.11 -3.27 -15.56
N MET A 146 -11.07 -4.21 -15.43
CA MET A 146 -10.93 -5.60 -15.90
C MET A 146 -10.43 -5.70 -17.36
N GLN A 147 -10.73 -4.72 -18.21
CA GLN A 147 -10.27 -4.66 -19.59
C GLN A 147 -8.76 -4.44 -19.72
N ASP A 148 -8.17 -3.63 -18.86
CA ASP A 148 -6.73 -3.32 -18.91
C ASP A 148 -5.89 -4.55 -18.52
N ILE A 149 -6.45 -5.39 -17.64
CA ILE A 149 -5.85 -6.67 -17.25
C ILE A 149 -5.88 -7.67 -18.43
N ILE A 150 -6.99 -7.75 -19.16
CA ILE A 150 -7.17 -8.69 -20.28
C ILE A 150 -6.23 -8.36 -21.44
N PHE A 151 -5.98 -7.08 -21.70
CA PHE A 151 -5.10 -6.66 -22.79
C PHE A 151 -3.61 -6.70 -22.43
N GLY A 152 -3.25 -7.09 -21.20
CA GLY A 152 -1.86 -7.29 -20.78
C GLY A 152 -1.02 -6.01 -20.76
N THR A 153 -1.64 -4.84 -20.85
CA THR A 153 -0.98 -3.53 -20.88
C THR A 153 -0.47 -3.07 -19.53
N VAL A 154 -0.82 -3.78 -18.46
CA VAL A 154 -0.53 -3.35 -17.09
C VAL A 154 0.15 -4.45 -16.29
N LYS A 155 1.30 -4.15 -15.69
CA LYS A 155 1.90 -5.00 -14.65
C LYS A 155 1.14 -4.82 -13.35
N GLN A 156 0.44 -5.85 -12.93
CA GLN A 156 -0.28 -5.89 -11.66
C GLN A 156 0.69 -6.17 -10.51
N GLU A 157 0.82 -5.25 -9.59
CA GLU A 157 1.41 -5.52 -8.28
C GLU A 157 0.30 -5.97 -7.35
N ALA A 158 0.14 -7.27 -7.18
CA ALA A 158 -0.80 -7.81 -6.21
C ALA A 158 -0.26 -7.60 -4.79
N ILE A 159 -0.84 -6.67 -4.08
CA ILE A 159 -0.64 -6.56 -2.64
C ILE A 159 -1.76 -7.40 -1.99
N TRP A 160 -1.44 -8.65 -1.64
CA TRP A 160 -2.30 -9.53 -0.83
C TRP A 160 -3.79 -9.51 -1.23
N HIS A 161 -4.10 -9.91 -2.48
CA HIS A 161 -5.43 -10.07 -3.06
C HIS A 161 -6.13 -8.83 -3.63
N ALA A 162 -5.81 -7.61 -3.24
CA ALA A 162 -6.35 -6.43 -3.93
C ALA A 162 -5.52 -6.13 -5.19
N PRO A 163 -6.10 -6.16 -6.40
CA PRO A 163 -5.41 -5.79 -7.62
C PRO A 163 -5.23 -4.27 -7.69
N LEU A 164 -4.08 -3.77 -7.29
CA LEU A 164 -3.71 -2.36 -7.38
C LEU A 164 -2.53 -2.19 -8.31
N ILE A 165 -2.52 -1.08 -9.06
CA ILE A 165 -1.44 -0.69 -9.96
C ILE A 165 -0.77 0.54 -9.38
N ARG A 166 0.56 0.48 -9.25
CA ARG A 166 1.36 1.65 -8.90
C ARG A 166 1.61 2.50 -10.16
N VAL A 167 1.26 3.76 -10.12
CA VAL A 167 1.60 4.73 -11.15
C VAL A 167 2.89 5.44 -10.75
N THR A 168 3.94 5.23 -11.54
CA THR A 168 5.19 5.99 -11.41
C THR A 168 5.19 7.03 -12.53
N PRO A 169 5.25 8.33 -12.25
CA PRO A 169 5.50 9.32 -13.29
C PRO A 169 6.90 9.08 -13.88
N GLU A 170 7.01 9.12 -15.21
CA GLU A 170 8.29 9.12 -15.94
C GLU A 170 9.02 10.47 -15.81
#